data_de8858cebd679a33ee6d975262954cf9
#
_entry.id   de8858cebd679a33ee6d975262954cf9
#
_cell.length_a   1.000
_cell.length_b   1.000
_cell.length_c   1.000
_cell.angle_alpha   90.00
_cell.angle_beta   90.00
_cell.angle_gamma   90.00
#
_symmetry.space_group_name_H-M   'P 1'
#
loop_
_entity.id
_entity.type
_entity.pdbx_description
1 polymer ?
#
loop_
_entity_poly.entity_id
_entity_poly.type
_entity_poly.pdbx_seq_one_letter_code
_entity_poly.pdbx_strand_id
1 'polypeptide(L)'
;MLHLLKIEWLKVKNYKAFWVFAILYSFAILGINYTGYYVNELTVQNLPMGEVLLGSPYSFPKVWGTVGFMSSWLLYFPGILFIMLLTNEFNFKTHRQNIIDGWTRKEFITVKFVFAILFSLVATFFNFLVALLFGLISTGSVFSFAGVENMGYLFIQTVAYITFAMFLAVLFRRSGAAIAVFFLYGLIFEWLITVLLNFQMNLTPLGYFLPLQVTDVMLPIPFGNKIIYKDAPDLWILVLASLVYIVGYYFFALKKFTKEDL
;
A
#
# COMPACT_ATOMS: atom_id res chain seq x y z
N MET A 1 -4.67 -24.92 5.81
CA MET A 1 -4.26 -23.57 5.41
C MET A 1 -2.98 -23.54 4.57
N LEU A 2 -1.84 -24.11 5.03
CA LEU A 2 -0.58 -24.11 4.26
C LEU A 2 -0.70 -24.77 2.88
N HIS A 3 -1.45 -25.87 2.77
CA HIS A 3 -1.71 -26.52 1.47
C HIS A 3 -2.46 -25.58 0.51
N LEU A 4 -3.46 -24.85 0.99
CA LEU A 4 -4.24 -23.91 0.19
C LEU A 4 -3.38 -22.74 -0.29
N LEU A 5 -2.50 -22.20 0.57
CA LEU A 5 -1.53 -21.17 0.19
C LEU A 5 -0.55 -21.66 -0.88
N LYS A 6 -0.12 -22.92 -0.82
CA LYS A 6 0.74 -23.53 -1.84
C LYS A 6 0.03 -23.56 -3.20
N ILE A 7 -1.26 -23.89 -3.23
CA ILE A 7 -2.07 -23.86 -4.46
C ILE A 7 -2.16 -22.43 -5.00
N GLU A 8 -2.43 -21.43 -4.14
CA GLU A 8 -2.46 -20.04 -4.56
C GLU A 8 -1.12 -19.58 -5.15
N TRP A 9 -0.01 -19.93 -4.50
CA TRP A 9 1.32 -19.60 -5.02
C TRP A 9 1.58 -20.25 -6.39
N LEU A 10 1.14 -21.48 -6.62
CA LEU A 10 1.29 -22.16 -7.93
C LEU A 10 0.52 -21.43 -9.04
N LYS A 11 -0.67 -20.90 -8.74
CA LYS A 11 -1.44 -20.07 -9.70
C LYS A 11 -0.69 -18.78 -10.04
N VAL A 12 -0.22 -18.07 -9.02
CA VAL A 12 0.48 -16.79 -9.16
C VAL A 12 1.83 -16.95 -9.86
N LYS A 13 2.62 -17.95 -9.46
CA LYS A 13 3.94 -18.22 -10.05
C LYS A 13 3.90 -18.41 -11.57
N ASN A 14 2.85 -19.04 -12.07
CA ASN A 14 2.69 -19.34 -13.50
C ASN A 14 1.99 -18.19 -14.28
N TYR A 15 1.54 -17.16 -13.59
CA TYR A 15 0.86 -16.03 -14.21
C TYR A 15 1.87 -14.98 -14.68
N LYS A 16 2.07 -14.86 -16.01
CA LYS A 16 3.07 -13.95 -16.58
C LYS A 16 2.90 -12.50 -16.15
N ALA A 17 1.66 -12.02 -16.03
CA ALA A 17 1.40 -10.65 -15.60
C ALA A 17 1.92 -10.38 -14.16
N PHE A 18 1.93 -11.39 -13.28
CA PHE A 18 2.51 -11.25 -11.94
C PHE A 18 3.97 -10.80 -12.01
N TRP A 19 4.78 -11.48 -12.82
CA TRP A 19 6.21 -11.16 -12.95
C TRP A 19 6.43 -9.80 -13.61
N VAL A 20 5.62 -9.46 -14.63
CA VAL A 20 5.68 -8.14 -15.26
C VAL A 20 5.39 -7.03 -14.24
N PHE A 21 4.31 -7.15 -13.47
CA PHE A 21 3.97 -6.17 -12.44
C PHE A 21 4.99 -6.12 -11.31
N ALA A 22 5.53 -7.27 -10.86
CA ALA A 22 6.57 -7.33 -9.83
C ALA A 22 7.86 -6.63 -10.28
N ILE A 23 8.28 -6.86 -11.52
CA ILE A 23 9.46 -6.20 -12.11
C ILE A 23 9.22 -4.70 -12.25
N LEU A 24 8.08 -4.28 -12.84
CA LEU A 24 7.74 -2.87 -12.98
C LEU A 24 7.65 -2.16 -11.63
N TYR A 25 7.04 -2.77 -10.63
CA TYR A 25 6.95 -2.24 -9.27
C TYR A 25 8.35 -2.07 -8.66
N SER A 26 9.23 -3.07 -8.80
CA SER A 26 10.59 -3.01 -8.28
C SER A 26 11.41 -1.89 -8.95
N PHE A 27 11.34 -1.77 -10.27
CA PHE A 27 12.00 -0.68 -11.00
C PHE A 27 11.41 0.68 -10.66
N ALA A 28 10.09 0.78 -10.51
CA ALA A 28 9.43 2.03 -10.14
C ALA A 28 9.85 2.51 -8.74
N ILE A 29 9.95 1.61 -7.75
CA ILE A 29 10.45 1.94 -6.40
C ILE A 29 11.89 2.45 -6.45
N LEU A 30 12.77 1.74 -7.14
CA LEU A 30 14.16 2.18 -7.30
C LEU A 30 14.23 3.52 -8.04
N GLY A 31 13.45 3.69 -9.10
CA GLY A 31 13.44 4.90 -9.92
C GLY A 31 12.93 6.13 -9.17
N ILE A 32 11.80 6.02 -8.45
CA ILE A 32 11.25 7.15 -7.71
C ILE A 32 12.18 7.59 -6.56
N ASN A 33 12.78 6.62 -5.84
CA ASN A 33 13.71 6.92 -4.76
C ASN A 33 15.05 7.45 -5.29
N TYR A 34 15.55 6.91 -6.41
CA TYR A 34 16.76 7.46 -7.07
C TYR A 34 16.54 8.90 -7.53
N THR A 35 15.40 9.18 -8.16
CA THR A 35 15.04 10.53 -8.60
C THR A 35 14.95 11.49 -7.42
N GLY A 36 14.27 11.08 -6.34
CA GLY A 36 14.18 11.87 -5.12
C GLY A 36 15.54 12.14 -4.47
N TYR A 37 16.40 11.12 -4.39
CA TYR A 37 17.76 11.24 -3.90
C TYR A 37 18.57 12.22 -4.76
N TYR A 38 18.58 12.05 -6.07
CA TYR A 38 19.34 12.89 -7.02
C TYR A 38 18.88 14.34 -6.99
N VAL A 39 17.58 14.59 -6.99
CA VAL A 39 17.02 15.95 -6.87
C VAL A 39 17.42 16.62 -5.55
N ASN A 40 17.40 15.85 -4.45
CA ASN A 40 17.84 16.36 -3.15
C ASN A 40 19.34 16.77 -3.18
N GLU A 41 20.21 15.90 -3.66
CA GLU A 41 21.66 16.18 -3.80
C GLU A 41 21.93 17.42 -4.67
N LEU A 42 21.28 17.51 -5.84
CA LEU A 42 21.43 18.68 -6.72
C LEU A 42 20.96 19.98 -6.05
N THR A 43 19.87 19.92 -5.28
CA THR A 43 19.31 21.10 -4.62
C THR A 43 20.22 21.57 -3.49
N VAL A 44 20.76 20.63 -2.71
CA VAL A 44 21.69 20.95 -1.61
C VAL A 44 22.98 21.55 -2.17
N GLN A 45 23.51 21.05 -3.31
CA GLN A 45 24.74 21.56 -3.90
C GLN A 45 24.59 22.93 -4.58
N ASN A 46 23.42 23.23 -5.16
CA ASN A 46 23.25 24.42 -6.00
C ASN A 46 22.52 25.59 -5.31
N LEU A 47 21.86 25.36 -4.18
CA LEU A 47 21.16 26.43 -3.45
C LEU A 47 21.91 26.83 -2.16
N PRO A 48 22.16 28.13 -1.94
CA PRO A 48 22.92 28.64 -0.78
C PRO A 48 22.39 28.25 0.59
N MET A 49 21.15 27.74 0.71
CA MET A 49 20.53 27.23 1.93
C MET A 49 19.83 25.88 1.68
N GLY A 50 20.23 25.17 0.65
CA GLY A 50 19.57 23.92 0.23
C GLY A 50 19.50 22.87 1.35
N GLU A 51 20.58 22.71 2.10
CA GLU A 51 20.64 21.79 3.25
C GLU A 51 19.69 22.21 4.39
N VAL A 52 19.56 23.50 4.65
CA VAL A 52 18.65 24.03 5.67
C VAL A 52 17.19 23.89 5.26
N LEU A 53 16.88 24.04 3.96
CA LEU A 53 15.52 23.97 3.43
C LEU A 53 15.02 22.54 3.27
N LEU A 54 15.84 21.66 2.71
CA LEU A 54 15.45 20.29 2.38
C LEU A 54 15.95 19.25 3.40
N GLY A 55 17.04 19.58 4.12
CA GLY A 55 17.70 18.64 5.01
C GLY A 55 18.29 17.46 4.24
N SER A 56 18.45 16.34 4.92
CA SER A 56 18.97 15.07 4.36
C SER A 56 17.92 13.97 4.51
N PRO A 57 16.87 13.95 3.68
CA PRO A 57 15.76 13.00 3.81
C PRO A 57 16.20 11.55 3.56
N TYR A 58 17.24 11.33 2.77
CA TYR A 58 17.79 10.00 2.49
C TYR A 58 18.90 9.57 3.45
N SER A 59 19.26 10.38 4.46
CA SER A 59 20.17 9.98 5.52
C SER A 59 19.41 9.26 6.64
N PHE A 60 20.12 8.37 7.40
CA PHE A 60 19.57 7.85 8.64
C PHE A 60 19.43 8.97 9.69
N PRO A 61 18.36 8.96 10.47
CA PRO A 61 17.26 7.97 10.53
C PRO A 61 16.09 8.26 9.59
N LYS A 62 16.08 9.36 8.84
CA LYS A 62 14.93 9.84 8.04
C LYS A 62 14.61 8.97 6.83
N VAL A 63 15.59 8.26 6.29
CA VAL A 63 15.46 7.44 5.07
C VAL A 63 14.33 6.42 5.15
N TRP A 64 14.07 5.85 6.33
CA TRP A 64 12.99 4.90 6.53
C TRP A 64 11.61 5.50 6.19
N GLY A 65 11.34 6.69 6.71
CA GLY A 65 10.10 7.41 6.41
C GLY A 65 10.06 7.93 4.96
N THR A 66 11.17 8.44 4.45
CA THR A 66 11.26 8.99 3.08
C THR A 66 10.99 7.92 2.03
N VAL A 67 11.69 6.78 2.11
CA VAL A 67 11.48 5.66 1.18
C VAL A 67 10.06 5.10 1.35
N GLY A 68 9.57 4.98 2.57
CA GLY A 68 8.19 4.57 2.84
C GLY A 68 7.19 5.48 2.13
N PHE A 69 7.30 6.78 2.30
CA PHE A 69 6.42 7.77 1.68
C PHE A 69 6.51 7.76 0.15
N MET A 70 7.73 7.79 -0.42
CA MET A 70 7.91 7.78 -1.87
C MET A 70 7.35 6.50 -2.50
N SER A 71 7.55 5.36 -1.86
CA SER A 71 7.07 4.08 -2.36
C SER A 71 5.57 3.87 -2.16
N SER A 72 4.94 4.57 -1.22
CA SER A 72 3.49 4.46 -0.98
C SER A 72 2.64 4.86 -2.19
N TRP A 73 3.12 5.80 -3.00
CA TRP A 73 2.47 6.20 -4.26
C TRP A 73 2.40 5.06 -5.29
N LEU A 74 3.24 4.04 -5.15
CA LEU A 74 3.30 2.90 -6.05
C LEU A 74 2.45 1.71 -5.57
N LEU A 75 1.75 1.82 -4.44
CA LEU A 75 0.91 0.74 -3.88
C LEU A 75 -0.29 0.37 -4.78
N TYR A 76 -0.60 1.23 -5.74
CA TYR A 76 -1.58 0.89 -6.79
C TYR A 76 -1.14 -0.30 -7.64
N PHE A 77 0.15 -0.50 -7.90
CA PHE A 77 0.65 -1.65 -8.67
C PHE A 77 0.30 -3.00 -8.03
N PRO A 78 0.68 -3.27 -6.76
CA PRO A 78 0.26 -4.49 -6.08
C PRO A 78 -1.25 -4.60 -5.92
N GLY A 79 -1.98 -3.50 -5.70
CA GLY A 79 -3.44 -3.50 -5.63
C GLY A 79 -4.08 -3.95 -6.95
N ILE A 80 -3.65 -3.39 -8.10
CA ILE A 80 -4.13 -3.80 -9.43
C ILE A 80 -3.83 -5.27 -9.68
N LEU A 81 -2.60 -5.69 -9.41
CA LEU A 81 -2.21 -7.08 -9.58
C LEU A 81 -3.14 -8.01 -8.80
N PHE A 82 -3.46 -7.65 -7.55
CA PHE A 82 -4.35 -8.44 -6.72
C PHE A 82 -5.80 -8.46 -7.24
N ILE A 83 -6.30 -7.33 -7.76
CA ILE A 83 -7.58 -7.28 -8.47
C ILE A 83 -7.57 -8.24 -9.66
N MET A 84 -6.53 -8.20 -10.51
CA MET A 84 -6.43 -9.06 -11.68
C MET A 84 -6.38 -10.54 -11.30
N LEU A 85 -5.60 -10.92 -10.29
CA LEU A 85 -5.50 -12.29 -9.81
C LEU A 85 -6.86 -12.82 -9.38
N LEU A 86 -7.60 -12.05 -8.57
CA LEU A 86 -8.87 -12.49 -8.02
C LEU A 86 -10.00 -12.47 -9.08
N THR A 87 -10.07 -11.42 -9.91
CA THR A 87 -11.09 -11.32 -10.95
C THR A 87 -10.90 -12.35 -12.06
N ASN A 88 -9.67 -12.78 -12.36
CA ASN A 88 -9.43 -13.88 -13.27
C ASN A 88 -10.06 -15.18 -12.77
N GLU A 89 -10.06 -15.43 -11.47
CA GLU A 89 -10.73 -16.61 -10.92
C GLU A 89 -12.24 -16.55 -11.10
N PHE A 90 -12.84 -15.36 -11.07
CA PHE A 90 -14.25 -15.20 -11.40
C PHE A 90 -14.53 -15.37 -12.89
N ASN A 91 -13.70 -14.78 -13.75
CA ASN A 91 -13.86 -14.86 -15.20
C ASN A 91 -13.71 -16.29 -15.74
N PHE A 92 -12.71 -17.04 -15.26
CA PHE A 92 -12.45 -18.41 -15.66
C PHE A 92 -13.21 -19.45 -14.81
N LYS A 93 -14.08 -18.98 -13.89
CA LYS A 93 -14.88 -19.83 -12.98
C LYS A 93 -14.06 -20.80 -12.11
N THR A 94 -12.75 -20.56 -11.95
CA THR A 94 -11.88 -21.42 -11.14
C THR A 94 -12.22 -21.36 -9.66
N HIS A 95 -12.84 -20.29 -9.16
CA HIS A 95 -13.41 -20.21 -7.81
C HIS A 95 -14.46 -21.29 -7.57
N ARG A 96 -15.29 -21.65 -8.59
CA ARG A 96 -16.28 -22.74 -8.50
C ARG A 96 -15.59 -24.08 -8.43
N GLN A 97 -14.55 -24.29 -9.23
CA GLN A 97 -13.76 -25.52 -9.21
C GLN A 97 -13.15 -25.76 -7.82
N ASN A 98 -12.56 -24.71 -7.21
CA ASN A 98 -12.03 -24.82 -5.85
C ASN A 98 -13.10 -25.28 -4.83
N ILE A 99 -14.34 -24.80 -4.95
CA ILE A 99 -15.44 -25.20 -4.06
C ILE A 99 -15.87 -26.67 -4.33
N ILE A 100 -15.92 -27.08 -5.61
CA ILE A 100 -16.21 -28.48 -5.98
C ILE A 100 -15.11 -29.41 -5.45
N ASP A 101 -13.86 -28.98 -5.48
CA ASP A 101 -12.69 -29.71 -4.98
C ASP A 101 -12.63 -29.74 -3.42
N GLY A 102 -13.65 -29.22 -2.74
CA GLY A 102 -13.84 -29.33 -1.30
C GLY A 102 -13.47 -28.12 -0.46
N TRP A 103 -13.13 -26.98 -1.09
CA TRP A 103 -12.90 -25.76 -0.32
C TRP A 103 -14.22 -25.15 0.17
N THR A 104 -14.27 -24.73 1.41
CA THR A 104 -15.37 -23.88 1.89
C THR A 104 -15.24 -22.47 1.31
N ARG A 105 -16.36 -21.78 1.16
CA ARG A 105 -16.37 -20.36 0.75
C ARG A 105 -15.55 -19.47 1.70
N LYS A 106 -15.54 -19.80 2.99
CA LYS A 106 -14.73 -19.11 3.99
C LYS A 106 -13.24 -19.35 3.75
N GLU A 107 -12.81 -20.57 3.51
CA GLU A 107 -11.42 -20.89 3.22
C GLU A 107 -10.94 -20.17 1.97
N PHE A 108 -11.74 -20.11 0.91
CA PHE A 108 -11.40 -19.40 -0.31
C PHE A 108 -11.04 -17.91 -0.03
N ILE A 109 -11.90 -17.17 0.66
CA ILE A 109 -11.65 -15.75 0.99
C ILE A 109 -10.50 -15.61 1.98
N THR A 110 -10.43 -16.48 3.00
CA THR A 110 -9.37 -16.40 4.03
C THR A 110 -7.99 -16.65 3.43
N VAL A 111 -7.86 -17.59 2.51
CA VAL A 111 -6.59 -17.87 1.83
C VAL A 111 -6.14 -16.64 1.01
N LYS A 112 -7.06 -15.97 0.31
CA LYS A 112 -6.74 -14.73 -0.42
C LYS A 112 -6.28 -13.62 0.51
N PHE A 113 -6.94 -13.48 1.66
CA PHE A 113 -6.57 -12.48 2.66
C PHE A 113 -5.17 -12.76 3.26
N VAL A 114 -4.89 -14.01 3.63
CA VAL A 114 -3.55 -14.41 4.12
C VAL A 114 -2.50 -14.22 3.03
N PHE A 115 -2.83 -14.53 1.77
CA PHE A 115 -1.94 -14.30 0.65
C PHE A 115 -1.66 -12.80 0.44
N ALA A 116 -2.66 -11.93 0.63
CA ALA A 116 -2.49 -10.48 0.60
C ALA A 116 -1.50 -9.98 1.67
N ILE A 117 -1.61 -10.51 2.90
CA ILE A 117 -0.67 -10.18 4.00
C ILE A 117 0.76 -10.63 3.66
N LEU A 118 0.93 -11.86 3.17
CA LEU A 118 2.25 -12.37 2.79
C LEU A 118 2.87 -11.56 1.64
N PHE A 119 2.06 -11.17 0.66
CA PHE A 119 2.51 -10.34 -0.44
C PHE A 119 2.92 -8.94 0.04
N SER A 120 2.15 -8.35 0.96
CA SER A 120 2.48 -7.08 1.60
C SER A 120 3.80 -7.15 2.36
N LEU A 121 4.05 -8.25 3.05
CA LEU A 121 5.31 -8.47 3.78
C LEU A 121 6.52 -8.51 2.83
N VAL A 122 6.41 -9.20 1.69
CA VAL A 122 7.47 -9.26 0.67
C VAL A 122 7.70 -7.87 0.06
N ALA A 123 6.63 -7.13 -0.26
CA ALA A 123 6.73 -5.78 -0.81
C ALA A 123 7.39 -4.81 0.19
N THR A 124 7.01 -4.86 1.46
CA THR A 124 7.62 -4.03 2.51
C THR A 124 9.07 -4.40 2.76
N PHE A 125 9.41 -5.69 2.75
CA PHE A 125 10.79 -6.14 2.88
C PHE A 125 11.68 -5.63 1.74
N PHE A 126 11.15 -5.60 0.51
CA PHE A 126 11.87 -5.00 -0.62
C PHE A 126 12.10 -3.49 -0.39
N ASN A 127 11.10 -2.75 0.08
CA ASN A 127 11.24 -1.33 0.43
C ASN A 127 12.25 -1.10 1.57
N PHE A 128 12.30 -2.00 2.56
CA PHE A 128 13.31 -1.96 3.60
C PHE A 128 14.73 -2.09 3.04
N LEU A 129 14.96 -2.99 2.08
CA LEU A 129 16.25 -3.12 1.40
C LEU A 129 16.60 -1.87 0.59
N VAL A 130 15.62 -1.26 -0.08
CA VAL A 130 15.81 0.01 -0.80
C VAL A 130 16.16 1.15 0.14
N ALA A 131 15.50 1.25 1.31
CA ALA A 131 15.82 2.24 2.33
C ALA A 131 17.25 2.06 2.89
N LEU A 132 17.67 0.82 3.13
CA LEU A 132 19.05 0.51 3.51
C LEU A 132 20.03 0.98 2.43
N LEU A 133 19.77 0.67 1.16
CA LEU A 133 20.62 1.02 0.06
C LEU A 133 20.83 2.54 -0.04
N PHE A 134 19.75 3.32 -0.07
CA PHE A 134 19.84 4.78 -0.15
C PHE A 134 20.42 5.42 1.12
N GLY A 135 20.08 4.88 2.29
CA GLY A 135 20.65 5.35 3.56
C GLY A 135 22.17 5.15 3.66
N LEU A 136 22.70 4.05 3.10
CA LEU A 136 24.15 3.77 3.09
C LEU A 136 24.90 4.58 2.03
N ILE A 137 24.25 4.91 0.90
CA ILE A 137 24.87 5.73 -0.18
C ILE A 137 24.86 7.21 0.21
N SER A 138 23.92 7.67 1.04
CA SER A 138 23.80 9.09 1.40
C SER A 138 25.05 9.58 2.15
N THR A 139 25.61 10.67 1.65
CA THR A 139 26.85 11.25 2.15
C THR A 139 26.71 11.69 3.63
N GLY A 140 27.69 11.32 4.46
CA GLY A 140 27.68 11.68 5.90
C GLY A 140 26.65 10.92 6.76
N SER A 141 25.95 9.95 6.18
CA SER A 141 24.95 9.16 6.90
C SER A 141 25.61 8.11 7.80
N VAL A 142 25.22 8.10 9.08
CA VAL A 142 25.61 7.06 10.04
C VAL A 142 24.41 6.13 10.22
N PHE A 143 24.63 4.83 10.04
CA PHE A 143 23.57 3.83 10.14
C PHE A 143 22.83 3.91 11.48
N SER A 144 21.50 3.91 11.42
CA SER A 144 20.63 3.92 12.60
C SER A 144 19.32 3.19 12.30
N PHE A 145 18.84 2.42 13.27
CA PHE A 145 17.49 1.83 13.23
C PHE A 145 16.40 2.78 13.75
N ALA A 146 16.74 3.96 14.28
CA ALA A 146 15.73 4.93 14.66
C ALA A 146 14.87 5.28 13.44
N GLY A 147 13.54 5.33 13.59
CA GLY A 147 12.60 5.56 12.49
C GLY A 147 12.22 4.33 11.67
N VAL A 148 12.79 3.14 11.94
CA VAL A 148 12.46 1.90 11.22
C VAL A 148 10.98 1.50 11.38
N GLU A 149 10.31 2.00 12.41
CA GLU A 149 8.86 1.86 12.62
C GLU A 149 8.03 2.34 11.41
N ASN A 150 8.57 3.28 10.61
CA ASN A 150 7.91 3.72 9.38
C ASN A 150 7.77 2.58 8.36
N MET A 151 8.65 1.57 8.38
CA MET A 151 8.47 0.36 7.56
C MET A 151 7.29 -0.49 8.06
N GLY A 152 7.01 -0.47 9.37
CA GLY A 152 5.81 -1.08 9.94
C GLY A 152 4.54 -0.36 9.49
N TYR A 153 4.55 0.97 9.44
CA TYR A 153 3.41 1.76 8.90
C TYR A 153 3.21 1.51 7.40
N LEU A 154 4.29 1.44 6.63
CA LEU A 154 4.22 1.05 5.21
C LEU A 154 3.64 -0.36 5.03
N PHE A 155 3.97 -1.30 5.91
CA PHE A 155 3.38 -2.63 5.89
C PHE A 155 1.86 -2.58 6.09
N ILE A 156 1.38 -1.87 7.12
CA ILE A 156 -0.05 -1.70 7.39
C ILE A 156 -0.76 -1.05 6.20
N GLN A 157 -0.15 -0.01 5.63
CA GLN A 157 -0.67 0.68 4.44
C GLN A 157 -0.75 -0.28 3.25
N THR A 158 0.29 -1.06 2.99
CA THR A 158 0.30 -2.04 1.89
C THR A 158 -0.81 -3.08 2.07
N VAL A 159 -0.99 -3.60 3.29
CA VAL A 159 -2.10 -4.52 3.61
C VAL A 159 -3.45 -3.85 3.37
N ALA A 160 -3.65 -2.60 3.79
CA ALA A 160 -4.90 -1.87 3.60
C ALA A 160 -5.21 -1.69 2.11
N TYR A 161 -4.25 -1.25 1.29
CA TYR A 161 -4.42 -1.07 -0.15
C TYR A 161 -4.77 -2.39 -0.86
N ILE A 162 -4.06 -3.48 -0.56
CA ILE A 162 -4.32 -4.77 -1.19
C ILE A 162 -5.65 -5.38 -0.72
N THR A 163 -6.00 -5.24 0.55
CA THR A 163 -7.29 -5.75 1.06
C THR A 163 -8.48 -4.92 0.57
N PHE A 164 -8.32 -3.61 0.39
CA PHE A 164 -9.30 -2.76 -0.28
C PHE A 164 -9.46 -3.17 -1.75
N ALA A 165 -8.36 -3.39 -2.46
CA ALA A 165 -8.37 -3.92 -3.83
C ALA A 165 -9.07 -5.29 -3.92
N MET A 166 -8.81 -6.19 -2.97
CA MET A 166 -9.50 -7.47 -2.84
C MET A 166 -11.02 -7.29 -2.63
N PHE A 167 -11.41 -6.37 -1.75
CA PHE A 167 -12.82 -6.04 -1.53
C PHE A 167 -13.50 -5.59 -2.83
N LEU A 168 -12.87 -4.67 -3.57
CA LEU A 168 -13.41 -4.19 -4.85
C LEU A 168 -13.48 -5.31 -5.91
N ALA A 169 -12.48 -6.20 -5.97
CA ALA A 169 -12.49 -7.34 -6.87
C ALA A 169 -13.67 -8.30 -6.60
N VAL A 170 -13.98 -8.56 -5.32
CA VAL A 170 -15.14 -9.36 -4.92
C VAL A 170 -16.46 -8.63 -5.23
N LEU A 171 -16.48 -7.31 -5.04
CA LEU A 171 -17.68 -6.49 -5.25
C LEU A 171 -18.07 -6.44 -6.74
N PHE A 172 -17.13 -6.12 -7.62
CA PHE A 172 -17.39 -5.89 -9.04
C PHE A 172 -17.25 -7.13 -9.92
N ARG A 173 -16.42 -8.10 -9.50
CA ARG A 173 -16.11 -9.33 -10.26
C ARG A 173 -15.58 -9.10 -11.69
N ARG A 174 -15.28 -7.86 -12.04
CA ARG A 174 -14.74 -7.42 -13.33
C ARG A 174 -13.50 -6.58 -13.10
N SER A 175 -12.38 -6.97 -13.69
CA SER A 175 -11.10 -6.30 -13.49
C SER A 175 -11.14 -4.81 -13.84
N GLY A 176 -11.68 -4.47 -15.00
CA GLY A 176 -11.75 -3.08 -15.46
C GLY A 176 -12.51 -2.16 -14.50
N ALA A 177 -13.70 -2.59 -14.04
CA ALA A 177 -14.50 -1.81 -13.09
C ALA A 177 -13.81 -1.67 -11.72
N ALA A 178 -13.27 -2.77 -11.19
CA ALA A 178 -12.58 -2.77 -9.91
C ALA A 178 -11.32 -1.88 -9.93
N ILE A 179 -10.51 -1.95 -10.99
CA ILE A 179 -9.32 -1.11 -11.18
C ILE A 179 -9.72 0.36 -11.32
N ALA A 180 -10.72 0.66 -12.16
CA ALA A 180 -11.17 2.04 -12.35
C ALA A 180 -11.64 2.68 -11.02
N VAL A 181 -12.46 1.96 -10.24
CA VAL A 181 -12.93 2.45 -8.94
C VAL A 181 -11.76 2.57 -7.95
N PHE A 182 -10.83 1.62 -7.92
CA PHE A 182 -9.65 1.66 -7.07
C PHE A 182 -8.80 2.92 -7.30
N PHE A 183 -8.53 3.25 -8.57
CA PHE A 183 -7.79 4.45 -8.94
C PHE A 183 -8.57 5.73 -8.68
N LEU A 184 -9.80 5.80 -9.16
CA LEU A 184 -10.61 7.02 -9.01
C LEU A 184 -10.85 7.34 -7.54
N TYR A 185 -11.13 6.32 -6.73
CA TYR A 185 -11.36 6.50 -5.31
C TYR A 185 -10.07 6.97 -4.61
N GLY A 186 -8.97 6.22 -4.72
CA GLY A 186 -7.76 6.49 -3.96
C GLY A 186 -7.00 7.75 -4.42
N LEU A 187 -6.92 8.01 -5.75
CA LEU A 187 -6.16 9.16 -6.24
C LEU A 187 -6.97 10.46 -6.30
N ILE A 188 -8.29 10.39 -6.47
CA ILE A 188 -9.09 11.58 -6.73
C ILE A 188 -10.11 11.81 -5.63
N PHE A 189 -11.07 10.89 -5.45
CA PHE A 189 -12.20 11.16 -4.58
C PHE A 189 -11.81 11.27 -3.12
N GLU A 190 -10.96 10.40 -2.64
CA GLU A 190 -10.57 10.39 -1.24
C GLU A 190 -9.81 11.66 -0.86
N TRP A 191 -8.90 12.08 -1.72
CA TRP A 191 -8.14 13.31 -1.52
C TRP A 191 -9.04 14.55 -1.55
N LEU A 192 -9.97 14.63 -2.52
CA LEU A 192 -10.94 15.72 -2.60
C LEU A 192 -11.85 15.77 -1.36
N ILE A 193 -12.34 14.61 -0.89
CA ILE A 193 -13.17 14.54 0.31
C ILE A 193 -12.37 14.96 1.55
N THR A 194 -11.11 14.54 1.65
CA THR A 194 -10.22 14.96 2.75
C THR A 194 -10.05 16.47 2.79
N VAL A 195 -9.76 17.10 1.64
CA VAL A 195 -9.63 18.55 1.54
C VAL A 195 -10.93 19.25 1.89
N LEU A 196 -12.05 18.77 1.37
CA LEU A 196 -13.37 19.33 1.65
C LEU A 196 -13.70 19.26 3.15
N LEU A 197 -13.53 18.11 3.78
CA LEU A 197 -13.85 17.93 5.20
C LEU A 197 -12.92 18.74 6.11
N ASN A 198 -11.61 18.65 5.89
CA ASN A 198 -10.64 19.23 6.82
C ASN A 198 -10.45 20.73 6.63
N PHE A 199 -10.44 21.22 5.38
CA PHE A 199 -10.10 22.61 5.11
C PHE A 199 -11.29 23.50 4.78
N GLN A 200 -12.30 23.00 4.06
CA GLN A 200 -13.47 23.81 3.72
C GLN A 200 -14.55 23.77 4.79
N MET A 201 -14.86 22.59 5.31
CA MET A 201 -15.89 22.41 6.34
C MET A 201 -15.36 22.58 7.77
N ASN A 202 -14.03 22.74 7.94
CA ASN A 202 -13.35 22.81 9.26
C ASN A 202 -13.73 21.65 10.20
N LEU A 203 -13.90 20.46 9.64
CA LEU A 203 -14.21 19.23 10.39
C LEU A 203 -12.95 18.39 10.63
N THR A 204 -11.77 19.03 10.74
CA THR A 204 -10.53 18.32 11.10
C THR A 204 -10.71 17.64 12.47
N PRO A 205 -10.35 16.34 12.64
CA PRO A 205 -9.55 15.51 11.74
C PRO A 205 -10.34 14.49 10.89
N LEU A 206 -11.63 14.68 10.63
CA LEU A 206 -12.49 13.63 10.04
C LEU A 206 -12.00 13.13 8.67
N GLY A 207 -11.43 14.02 7.83
CA GLY A 207 -10.91 13.62 6.54
C GLY A 207 -9.75 12.62 6.62
N TYR A 208 -8.99 12.60 7.71
CA TYR A 208 -7.90 11.65 7.91
C TYR A 208 -8.36 10.23 8.28
N PHE A 209 -9.65 10.05 8.57
CA PHE A 209 -10.22 8.73 8.86
C PHE A 209 -10.84 8.05 7.63
N LEU A 210 -10.66 8.59 6.43
CA LEU A 210 -11.13 7.92 5.21
C LEU A 210 -10.34 6.62 4.96
N PRO A 211 -10.91 5.67 4.22
CA PRO A 211 -10.43 4.28 4.11
C PRO A 211 -8.94 4.07 3.79
N LEU A 212 -8.38 4.80 2.82
CA LEU A 212 -6.95 4.72 2.49
C LEU A 212 -6.16 5.87 3.12
N GLN A 213 -6.76 7.06 3.20
CA GLN A 213 -6.15 8.25 3.79
C GLN A 213 -5.66 8.00 5.23
N VAL A 214 -6.38 7.18 6.01
CA VAL A 214 -5.98 6.81 7.37
C VAL A 214 -4.60 6.14 7.42
N THR A 215 -4.22 5.44 6.36
CA THR A 215 -2.89 4.83 6.24
C THR A 215 -1.87 5.75 5.60
N ASP A 216 -2.30 6.63 4.69
CA ASP A 216 -1.42 7.59 4.00
C ASP A 216 -0.84 8.61 4.99
N VAL A 217 -1.65 9.04 5.97
CA VAL A 217 -1.25 10.00 7.03
C VAL A 217 -0.20 9.42 8.00
N MET A 218 -0.08 8.09 8.11
CA MET A 218 0.89 7.47 9.03
C MET A 218 2.35 7.65 8.59
N LEU A 219 2.60 7.83 7.29
CA LEU A 219 3.95 8.01 6.77
C LEU A 219 4.33 9.50 6.75
N PRO A 220 5.51 9.85 7.30
CA PRO A 220 5.94 11.23 7.32
C PRO A 220 6.29 11.71 5.92
N ILE A 221 5.72 12.84 5.51
CA ILE A 221 6.12 13.52 4.27
C ILE A 221 7.53 14.08 4.46
N PRO A 222 8.48 13.77 3.57
CA PRO A 222 9.88 14.20 3.71
C PRO A 222 10.04 15.72 3.84
N PHE A 223 9.13 16.48 3.21
CA PHE A 223 9.12 17.95 3.18
C PHE A 223 7.74 18.47 3.57
N GLY A 224 7.66 19.27 4.65
CA GLY A 224 6.43 19.99 4.99
C GLY A 224 5.32 19.19 5.68
N ASN A 225 5.65 18.10 6.36
CA ASN A 225 4.69 17.21 7.03
C ASN A 225 3.69 17.97 7.93
N LYS A 226 4.16 18.92 8.75
CA LYS A 226 3.32 19.72 9.66
C LYS A 226 2.37 20.69 8.94
N ILE A 227 2.64 21.00 7.67
CA ILE A 227 1.79 21.89 6.88
C ILE A 227 0.68 21.10 6.22
N ILE A 228 0.99 19.94 5.67
CA ILE A 228 0.06 19.11 4.90
C ILE A 228 -0.87 18.32 5.83
N TYR A 229 -0.33 17.73 6.89
CA TYR A 229 -1.08 16.95 7.87
C TYR A 229 -1.25 17.74 9.18
N LYS A 230 -1.75 18.98 9.05
CA LYS A 230 -2.07 19.80 10.20
C LYS A 230 -3.17 19.14 11.04
N ASP A 231 -2.96 19.13 12.36
CA ASP A 231 -3.90 18.57 13.33
C ASP A 231 -4.28 17.09 13.06
N ALA A 232 -3.36 16.31 12.47
CA ALA A 232 -3.56 14.88 12.28
C ALA A 232 -3.67 14.16 13.63
N PRO A 233 -4.51 13.11 13.73
CA PRO A 233 -4.62 12.28 14.93
C PRO A 233 -3.29 11.60 15.30
N ASP A 234 -3.18 11.17 16.55
CA ASP A 234 -2.05 10.37 17.00
C ASP A 234 -1.91 9.08 16.19
N LEU A 235 -0.68 8.65 15.92
CA LEU A 235 -0.37 7.47 15.12
C LEU A 235 -1.08 6.20 15.60
N TRP A 236 -1.20 6.00 16.93
CA TRP A 236 -1.88 4.81 17.46
C TRP A 236 -3.37 4.76 17.11
N ILE A 237 -4.03 5.94 17.01
CA ILE A 237 -5.44 6.04 16.59
C ILE A 237 -5.57 5.67 15.12
N LEU A 238 -4.65 6.17 14.27
CA LEU A 238 -4.62 5.85 12.84
C LEU A 238 -4.36 4.36 12.60
N VAL A 239 -3.45 3.75 13.36
CA VAL A 239 -3.18 2.31 13.33
C VAL A 239 -4.43 1.51 13.69
N LEU A 240 -5.12 1.85 14.79
CA LEU A 240 -6.36 1.17 15.17
C LEU A 240 -7.44 1.31 14.11
N ALA A 241 -7.64 2.52 13.58
CA ALA A 241 -8.63 2.77 12.53
C ALA A 241 -8.30 1.98 11.24
N SER A 242 -7.03 1.91 10.84
CA SER A 242 -6.62 1.13 9.67
C SER A 242 -6.86 -0.37 9.85
N LEU A 243 -6.61 -0.91 11.06
CA LEU A 243 -6.92 -2.31 11.37
C LEU A 243 -8.42 -2.59 11.31
N VAL A 244 -9.28 -1.65 11.77
CA VAL A 244 -10.74 -1.76 11.63
C VAL A 244 -11.13 -1.84 10.15
N TYR A 245 -10.57 -1.02 9.28
CA TYR A 245 -10.81 -1.09 7.84
C TYR A 245 -10.37 -2.42 7.23
N ILE A 246 -9.15 -2.87 7.52
CA ILE A 246 -8.61 -4.14 7.01
C ILE A 246 -9.52 -5.31 7.40
N VAL A 247 -9.92 -5.37 8.67
CA VAL A 247 -10.84 -6.39 9.17
C VAL A 247 -12.22 -6.24 8.53
N GLY A 248 -12.70 -5.01 8.37
CA GLY A 248 -13.95 -4.69 7.68
C GLY A 248 -13.97 -5.21 6.25
N TYR A 249 -12.92 -4.95 5.45
CA TYR A 249 -12.80 -5.45 4.06
C TYR A 249 -12.84 -6.98 4.00
N TYR A 250 -12.17 -7.65 4.92
CA TYR A 250 -12.23 -9.11 5.02
C TYR A 250 -13.66 -9.60 5.27
N PHE A 251 -14.35 -9.06 6.28
CA PHE A 251 -15.70 -9.49 6.61
C PHE A 251 -16.72 -9.15 5.52
N PHE A 252 -16.60 -7.98 4.88
CA PHE A 252 -17.46 -7.62 3.75
C PHE A 252 -17.23 -8.54 2.55
N ALA A 253 -15.97 -8.81 2.20
CA ALA A 253 -15.64 -9.75 1.12
C ALA A 253 -16.19 -11.16 1.43
N LEU A 254 -16.01 -11.64 2.66
CA LEU A 254 -16.54 -12.92 3.11
C LEU A 254 -18.06 -12.97 3.02
N LYS A 255 -18.75 -11.97 3.57
CA LYS A 255 -20.22 -11.89 3.57
C LYS A 255 -20.78 -11.85 2.14
N LYS A 256 -20.16 -11.03 1.28
CA LYS A 256 -20.57 -10.91 -0.12
C LYS A 256 -20.41 -12.24 -0.85
N PHE A 257 -19.23 -12.86 -0.74
CA PHE A 257 -18.94 -14.12 -1.42
C PHE A 257 -19.78 -15.31 -0.92
N THR A 258 -20.13 -15.33 0.39
CA THR A 258 -20.93 -16.42 0.98
C THR A 258 -22.42 -16.33 0.66
N LYS A 259 -22.96 -15.13 0.44
CA LYS A 259 -24.39 -14.91 0.18
C LYS A 259 -24.77 -15.06 -1.29
N GLU A 260 -23.84 -15.01 -2.20
CA GLU A 260 -24.13 -15.09 -3.63
C GLU A 260 -24.10 -16.54 -4.14
N ASP A 261 -24.95 -16.82 -5.11
CA ASP A 261 -24.95 -18.09 -5.82
C ASP A 261 -23.66 -18.22 -6.65
N LEU A 262 -23.15 -19.47 -6.71
CA LEU A 262 -21.91 -19.80 -7.42
C LEU A 262 -22.10 -19.79 -8.95
#